data_20e0a2c08e9568e2d379c244e0e257d9
#
_entry.id   20e0a2c08e9568e2d379c244e0e257d9
#
_cell.length_a   1.000
_cell.length_b   1.000
_cell.length_c   1.000
_cell.angle_alpha   90.00
_cell.angle_beta   90.00
_cell.angle_gamma   90.00
#
_symmetry.space_group_name_H-M   'P 1'
#
loop_
_entity.id
_entity.type
_entity.pdbx_description
1 polymer ?
#
loop_
_entity_poly.entity_id
_entity_poly.type
_entity_poly.pdbx_seq_one_letter_code
_entity_poly.pdbx_strand_id
1 'polypeptide(L)'
;MMDQDKIRALGDELYAALRSQSTLAPLTEREKGITIEDAYHISLRMVSQRVECDSERIVGKKIGVTSKPVQDMLGVFQPDFGFLTDKMEFADKAVIPIAGNMIQPRAEGEIAFRLKSDLSGPGVTEQDVLAATATIMPCFEIVDSRIHDWNIKIQDTVADNASCGVYVLGENEVDPRDFDLPSLKMQIFKNGEFHSEGLGSAVQGNPLTAVAWLANTLGEFGIPFKSGELILSGSLAPLIPVQAGDEMSLEISGIGGCSCVFS
;
A
#
# COMPACT_ATOMS: atom_id res chain seq x y z
N MET A 1 -22.90 12.17 -3.73
CA MET A 1 -21.61 12.45 -4.40
C MET A 1 -21.24 13.89 -4.09
N MET A 2 -20.01 14.11 -3.61
CA MET A 2 -19.48 15.45 -3.28
C MET A 2 -19.31 16.28 -4.57
N ASP A 3 -19.39 17.62 -4.44
CA ASP A 3 -19.11 18.53 -5.56
C ASP A 3 -17.67 18.38 -6.06
N GLN A 4 -17.47 18.45 -7.37
CA GLN A 4 -16.17 18.24 -8.02
C GLN A 4 -15.12 19.27 -7.61
N ASP A 5 -15.52 20.53 -7.38
CA ASP A 5 -14.59 21.56 -6.90
C ASP A 5 -14.13 21.27 -5.46
N LYS A 6 -14.99 20.69 -4.64
CA LYS A 6 -14.67 20.27 -3.27
C LYS A 6 -13.72 19.06 -3.28
N ILE A 7 -14.00 18.04 -4.12
CA ILE A 7 -13.11 16.89 -4.31
C ILE A 7 -11.71 17.37 -4.70
N ARG A 8 -11.62 18.27 -5.67
CA ARG A 8 -10.37 18.87 -6.12
C ARG A 8 -9.64 19.59 -5.00
N ALA A 9 -10.35 20.44 -4.26
CA ALA A 9 -9.76 21.20 -3.15
C ALA A 9 -9.18 20.29 -2.06
N LEU A 10 -9.89 19.20 -1.68
CA LEU A 10 -9.43 18.25 -0.66
C LEU A 10 -8.24 17.42 -1.14
N GLY A 11 -8.21 17.00 -2.42
CA GLY A 11 -7.06 16.31 -2.99
C GLY A 11 -5.82 17.20 -3.08
N ASP A 12 -5.98 18.47 -3.46
CA ASP A 12 -4.91 19.47 -3.47
C ASP A 12 -4.39 19.76 -2.04
N GLU A 13 -5.27 19.78 -1.04
CA GLU A 13 -4.91 19.95 0.38
C GLU A 13 -4.06 18.77 0.89
N LEU A 14 -4.46 17.53 0.59
CA LEU A 14 -3.68 16.33 0.96
C LEU A 14 -2.32 16.30 0.26
N TYR A 15 -2.26 16.68 -1.02
CA TYR A 15 -1.00 16.82 -1.73
C TYR A 15 -0.10 17.90 -1.09
N ALA A 16 -0.66 19.06 -0.73
CA ALA A 16 0.09 20.11 -0.03
C ALA A 16 0.61 19.64 1.34
N ALA A 17 -0.21 18.90 2.10
CA ALA A 17 0.19 18.30 3.38
C ALA A 17 1.34 17.31 3.21
N LEU A 18 1.29 16.45 2.18
CA LEU A 18 2.38 15.54 1.82
C LEU A 18 3.69 16.30 1.58
N ARG A 19 3.65 17.38 0.78
CA ARG A 19 4.86 18.14 0.41
C ARG A 19 5.41 19.02 1.53
N SER A 20 4.52 19.56 2.38
CA SER A 20 4.93 20.34 3.55
C SER A 20 5.22 19.49 4.79
N GLN A 21 5.02 18.17 4.70
CA GLN A 21 5.18 17.21 5.81
C GLN A 21 4.38 17.63 7.05
N SER A 22 3.13 17.97 6.81
CA SER A 22 2.19 18.37 7.85
C SER A 22 1.01 17.43 7.88
N THR A 23 0.32 17.39 9.01
CA THR A 23 -0.91 16.63 9.14
C THR A 23 -2.14 17.54 9.03
N LEU A 24 -3.25 16.92 8.65
CA LEU A 24 -4.57 17.51 8.56
C LEU A 24 -5.50 16.88 9.60
N ALA A 25 -6.50 17.64 10.04
CA ALA A 25 -7.62 17.04 10.77
C ALA A 25 -8.38 16.05 9.85
N PRO A 26 -8.94 14.95 10.41
CA PRO A 26 -9.68 13.98 9.63
C PRO A 26 -10.71 14.62 8.69
N LEU A 27 -10.73 14.19 7.43
CA LEU A 27 -11.72 14.68 6.46
C LEU A 27 -13.14 14.34 6.93
N THR A 28 -13.32 13.18 7.56
CA THR A 28 -14.61 12.72 8.09
C THR A 28 -15.15 13.60 9.23
N GLU A 29 -14.32 14.37 9.92
CA GLU A 29 -14.73 15.35 10.92
C GLU A 29 -15.19 16.66 10.29
N ARG A 30 -14.55 17.08 9.21
CA ARG A 30 -14.79 18.33 8.49
C ARG A 30 -15.88 18.24 7.44
N GLU A 31 -15.99 17.09 6.78
CA GLU A 31 -16.89 16.83 5.65
C GLU A 31 -17.92 15.76 6.03
N LYS A 32 -19.01 16.20 6.63
CA LYS A 32 -20.09 15.29 7.03
C LYS A 32 -20.71 14.62 5.81
N GLY A 33 -20.74 13.28 5.81
CA GLY A 33 -21.36 12.48 4.75
C GLY A 33 -20.43 12.16 3.58
N ILE A 34 -19.10 12.39 3.72
CA ILE A 34 -18.11 11.92 2.77
C ILE A 34 -18.25 10.40 2.58
N THR A 35 -18.39 9.97 1.35
CA THR A 35 -18.50 8.54 0.98
C THR A 35 -17.12 7.97 0.63
N ILE A 36 -17.01 6.64 0.57
CA ILE A 36 -15.79 5.97 0.10
C ILE A 36 -15.52 6.33 -1.37
N GLU A 37 -16.56 6.45 -2.20
CA GLU A 37 -16.44 6.87 -3.60
C GLU A 37 -15.87 8.29 -3.72
N ASP A 38 -16.38 9.24 -2.92
CA ASP A 38 -15.82 10.60 -2.86
C ASP A 38 -14.34 10.57 -2.46
N ALA A 39 -13.98 9.73 -1.46
CA ALA A 39 -12.62 9.57 -0.99
C ALA A 39 -11.67 9.02 -2.08
N TYR A 40 -12.09 8.07 -2.90
CA TYR A 40 -11.31 7.62 -4.05
C TYR A 40 -11.10 8.72 -5.09
N HIS A 41 -12.10 9.55 -5.36
CA HIS A 41 -11.92 10.69 -6.26
C HIS A 41 -10.96 11.74 -5.70
N ILE A 42 -10.97 11.98 -4.38
CA ILE A 42 -10.00 12.84 -3.69
C ILE A 42 -8.58 12.25 -3.82
N SER A 43 -8.42 10.94 -3.60
CA SER A 43 -7.15 10.21 -3.77
C SER A 43 -6.62 10.34 -5.20
N LEU A 44 -7.45 10.10 -6.21
CA LEU A 44 -7.07 10.26 -7.61
C LEU A 44 -6.59 11.68 -7.91
N ARG A 45 -7.22 12.70 -7.32
CA ARG A 45 -6.75 14.09 -7.44
C ARG A 45 -5.40 14.30 -6.78
N MET A 46 -5.18 13.80 -5.57
CA MET A 46 -3.90 13.87 -4.88
C MET A 46 -2.78 13.20 -5.71
N VAL A 47 -3.04 12.02 -6.25
CA VAL A 47 -2.09 11.28 -7.11
C VAL A 47 -1.82 12.03 -8.42
N SER A 48 -2.85 12.65 -9.04
CA SER A 48 -2.64 13.45 -10.26
C SER A 48 -1.71 14.63 -10.02
N GLN A 49 -1.77 15.26 -8.84
CA GLN A 49 -0.83 16.34 -8.47
C GLN A 49 0.62 15.84 -8.41
N ARG A 50 0.87 14.63 -7.91
CA ARG A 50 2.21 14.03 -7.92
C ARG A 50 2.73 13.81 -9.34
N VAL A 51 1.85 13.35 -10.24
CA VAL A 51 2.21 13.16 -11.66
C VAL A 51 2.44 14.49 -12.36
N GLU A 52 1.55 15.45 -12.20
CA GLU A 52 1.56 16.72 -12.93
C GLU A 52 2.63 17.70 -12.42
N CYS A 53 2.77 17.83 -11.08
CA CYS A 53 3.65 18.83 -10.47
C CYS A 53 5.05 18.29 -10.17
N ASP A 54 5.17 17.00 -9.78
CA ASP A 54 6.44 16.40 -9.38
C ASP A 54 7.05 15.50 -10.47
N SER A 55 6.36 15.35 -11.61
CA SER A 55 6.79 14.49 -12.71
C SER A 55 6.98 13.03 -12.30
N GLU A 56 6.21 12.55 -11.31
CA GLU A 56 6.20 11.17 -10.88
C GLU A 56 5.41 10.30 -11.87
N ARG A 57 5.75 9.03 -11.96
CA ARG A 57 5.04 8.05 -12.79
C ARG A 57 4.41 7.00 -11.92
N ILE A 58 3.14 6.66 -12.18
CA ILE A 58 2.52 5.51 -11.54
C ILE A 58 3.20 4.25 -12.06
N VAL A 59 3.70 3.42 -11.11
CA VAL A 59 4.42 2.17 -11.40
C VAL A 59 3.76 0.95 -10.77
N GLY A 60 2.69 1.14 -10.01
CA GLY A 60 2.00 0.06 -9.35
C GLY A 60 0.83 0.50 -8.49
N LYS A 61 0.35 -0.43 -7.69
CA LYS A 61 -0.74 -0.24 -6.73
C LYS A 61 -0.44 -1.01 -5.45
N LYS A 62 -1.09 -0.63 -4.36
CA LYS A 62 -1.04 -1.36 -3.09
C LYS A 62 -2.46 -1.63 -2.57
N ILE A 63 -2.58 -2.66 -1.77
CA ILE A 63 -3.85 -3.08 -1.17
C ILE A 63 -3.70 -2.95 0.35
N GLY A 64 -4.52 -2.12 0.95
CA GLY A 64 -4.57 -1.98 2.41
C GLY A 64 -5.83 -2.62 3.00
N VAL A 65 -5.90 -2.66 4.34
CA VAL A 65 -7.07 -3.15 5.08
C VAL A 65 -7.45 -4.59 4.68
N THR A 66 -6.46 -5.44 4.44
CA THR A 66 -6.67 -6.81 3.95
C THR A 66 -7.03 -7.80 5.05
N SER A 67 -6.71 -7.50 6.30
CA SER A 67 -6.97 -8.41 7.43
C SER A 67 -8.30 -8.10 8.12
N LYS A 68 -8.98 -9.17 8.56
CA LYS A 68 -10.27 -9.04 9.26
C LYS A 68 -10.19 -8.15 10.53
N PRO A 69 -9.15 -8.22 11.39
CA PRO A 69 -9.03 -7.33 12.54
C PRO A 69 -8.98 -5.84 12.16
N VAL A 70 -8.30 -5.48 11.08
CA VAL A 70 -8.22 -4.09 10.62
C VAL A 70 -9.56 -3.64 10.01
N GLN A 71 -10.22 -4.50 9.24
CA GLN A 71 -11.57 -4.23 8.72
C GLN A 71 -12.58 -3.98 9.84
N ASP A 72 -12.56 -4.82 10.88
CA ASP A 72 -13.46 -4.67 12.04
C ASP A 72 -13.17 -3.36 12.81
N MET A 73 -11.89 -3.01 12.98
CA MET A 73 -11.49 -1.77 13.63
C MET A 73 -11.99 -0.53 12.86
N LEU A 74 -11.97 -0.55 11.53
CA LEU A 74 -12.43 0.54 10.68
C LEU A 74 -13.93 0.47 10.34
N GLY A 75 -14.63 -0.60 10.76
CA GLY A 75 -16.06 -0.80 10.47
C GLY A 75 -16.36 -1.04 9.00
N VAL A 76 -15.46 -1.73 8.28
CA VAL A 76 -15.60 -2.03 6.84
C VAL A 76 -15.54 -3.52 6.57
N PHE A 77 -15.94 -3.92 5.33
CA PHE A 77 -16.00 -5.32 4.93
C PHE A 77 -15.17 -5.62 3.67
N GLN A 78 -14.36 -4.66 3.25
CA GLN A 78 -13.53 -4.78 2.06
C GLN A 78 -12.19 -4.06 2.27
N PRO A 79 -11.15 -4.42 1.51
CA PRO A 79 -9.89 -3.68 1.47
C PRO A 79 -10.04 -2.27 0.90
N ASP A 80 -8.97 -1.49 1.00
CA ASP A 80 -8.75 -0.25 0.25
C ASP A 80 -7.56 -0.38 -0.69
N PHE A 81 -7.29 0.66 -1.46
CA PHE A 81 -6.15 0.69 -2.37
C PHE A 81 -5.54 2.07 -2.52
N GLY A 82 -4.25 2.09 -2.87
CA GLY A 82 -3.50 3.28 -3.24
C GLY A 82 -2.62 3.04 -4.48
N PHE A 83 -2.07 4.12 -5.02
CA PHE A 83 -1.17 4.10 -6.17
C PHE A 83 0.27 4.28 -5.73
N LEU A 84 1.16 3.47 -6.31
CA LEU A 84 2.61 3.57 -6.14
C LEU A 84 3.20 4.41 -7.26
N THR A 85 4.15 5.28 -6.91
CA THR A 85 4.92 6.04 -7.89
C THR A 85 6.39 5.64 -7.86
N ASP A 86 7.11 5.96 -8.95
CA ASP A 86 8.53 5.65 -9.10
C ASP A 86 9.43 6.37 -8.07
N LYS A 87 8.93 7.40 -7.40
CA LYS A 87 9.65 8.12 -6.34
C LYS A 87 9.45 7.54 -4.94
N MET A 88 8.55 6.56 -4.80
CA MET A 88 8.32 5.86 -3.54
C MET A 88 9.25 4.66 -3.34
N GLU A 89 9.92 4.19 -4.39
CA GLU A 89 10.74 2.99 -4.36
C GLU A 89 12.11 3.23 -3.75
N PHE A 90 12.47 2.37 -2.81
CA PHE A 90 13.82 2.25 -2.26
C PHE A 90 14.35 0.84 -2.49
N ALA A 91 15.65 0.74 -2.74
CA ALA A 91 16.33 -0.55 -2.89
C ALA A 91 16.44 -1.28 -1.54
N ASP A 92 16.63 -2.60 -1.57
CA ASP A 92 17.00 -3.38 -0.37
C ASP A 92 18.23 -2.76 0.33
N LYS A 93 18.20 -2.76 1.65
CA LYS A 93 19.24 -2.18 2.52
C LYS A 93 19.39 -0.66 2.42
N ALA A 94 18.42 0.04 1.84
CA ALA A 94 18.46 1.49 1.75
C ALA A 94 18.42 2.16 3.13
N VAL A 95 19.02 3.34 3.21
CA VAL A 95 18.82 4.27 4.31
C VAL A 95 17.71 5.24 3.91
N ILE A 96 16.60 5.19 4.61
CA ILE A 96 15.38 5.95 4.32
C ILE A 96 15.30 7.15 5.28
N PRO A 97 15.41 8.39 4.79
CA PRO A 97 15.29 9.56 5.66
C PRO A 97 13.84 9.74 6.12
N ILE A 98 13.62 9.90 7.42
CA ILE A 98 12.32 10.31 7.96
C ILE A 98 12.19 11.81 7.86
N ALA A 99 13.16 12.55 8.41
CA ALA A 99 13.13 14.00 8.34
C ALA A 99 13.18 14.50 6.88
N GLY A 100 12.23 15.32 6.50
CA GLY A 100 12.12 15.81 5.14
C GLY A 100 11.46 14.85 4.14
N ASN A 101 10.97 13.68 4.60
CA ASN A 101 10.39 12.67 3.71
C ASN A 101 9.09 12.04 4.26
N MET A 102 8.98 11.84 5.57
CA MET A 102 7.83 11.19 6.21
C MET A 102 7.35 11.95 7.44
N ILE A 103 6.11 11.73 7.86
CA ILE A 103 5.43 12.43 8.96
C ILE A 103 5.31 11.53 10.19
N GLN A 104 4.68 10.37 10.03
CA GLN A 104 4.37 9.41 11.12
C GLN A 104 4.41 7.97 10.59
N PRO A 105 5.59 7.50 10.13
CA PRO A 105 5.72 6.26 9.38
C PRO A 105 5.47 5.01 10.21
N ARG A 106 4.90 3.98 9.55
CA ARG A 106 4.76 2.63 10.08
C ARG A 106 5.15 1.62 9.00
N ALA A 107 5.86 0.56 9.38
CA ALA A 107 6.29 -0.49 8.45
C ALA A 107 5.30 -1.65 8.43
N GLU A 108 5.05 -2.17 7.23
CA GLU A 108 4.28 -3.38 6.95
C GLU A 108 5.12 -4.35 6.12
N GLY A 109 5.14 -5.62 6.52
CA GLY A 109 5.79 -6.67 5.72
C GLY A 109 4.79 -7.32 4.77
N GLU A 110 5.14 -7.43 3.50
CA GLU A 110 4.24 -7.85 2.43
C GLU A 110 4.93 -8.74 1.39
N ILE A 111 4.11 -9.31 0.50
CA ILE A 111 4.55 -9.92 -0.76
C ILE A 111 4.20 -8.97 -1.89
N ALA A 112 5.20 -8.55 -2.66
CA ALA A 112 5.00 -7.77 -3.87
C ALA A 112 4.91 -8.69 -5.09
N PHE A 113 4.00 -8.37 -6.03
CA PHE A 113 3.77 -9.07 -7.29
C PHE A 113 4.23 -8.19 -8.44
N ARG A 114 5.12 -8.69 -9.31
CA ARG A 114 5.49 -8.02 -10.55
C ARG A 114 4.75 -8.64 -11.73
N LEU A 115 3.98 -7.84 -12.44
CA LEU A 115 3.17 -8.33 -13.56
C LEU A 115 3.99 -8.43 -14.84
N LYS A 116 3.74 -9.49 -15.64
CA LYS A 116 4.28 -9.67 -17.00
C LYS A 116 3.28 -9.40 -18.11
N SER A 117 1.99 -9.25 -17.77
CA SER A 117 0.93 -8.93 -18.73
C SER A 117 -0.13 -8.05 -18.07
N ASP A 118 -0.86 -7.32 -18.90
CA ASP A 118 -2.01 -6.52 -18.47
C ASP A 118 -3.09 -7.41 -17.84
N LEU A 119 -3.78 -6.85 -16.83
CA LEU A 119 -4.89 -7.51 -16.15
C LEU A 119 -6.01 -6.49 -15.92
N SER A 120 -7.22 -6.79 -16.34
CA SER A 120 -8.34 -5.86 -16.25
C SER A 120 -9.62 -6.57 -15.83
N GLY A 121 -10.22 -6.13 -14.71
CA GLY A 121 -11.55 -6.55 -14.30
C GLY A 121 -12.68 -5.93 -15.15
N PRO A 122 -13.91 -6.37 -14.93
CA PRO A 122 -14.35 -7.33 -13.91
C PRO A 122 -14.12 -8.80 -14.30
N GLY A 123 -14.20 -9.70 -13.31
CA GLY A 123 -14.16 -11.16 -13.53
C GLY A 123 -12.77 -11.78 -13.41
N VAL A 124 -11.77 -11.03 -12.97
CA VAL A 124 -10.41 -11.53 -12.69
C VAL A 124 -10.45 -12.53 -11.54
N THR A 125 -9.83 -13.69 -11.75
CA THR A 125 -9.69 -14.78 -10.76
C THR A 125 -8.26 -14.85 -10.23
N GLU A 126 -8.03 -15.63 -9.16
CA GLU A 126 -6.69 -15.93 -8.65
C GLU A 126 -5.80 -16.59 -9.72
N GLN A 127 -6.37 -17.42 -10.59
CA GLN A 127 -5.64 -18.05 -11.69
C GLN A 127 -5.20 -17.02 -12.73
N ASP A 128 -6.02 -16.03 -13.02
CA ASP A 128 -5.65 -14.93 -13.93
C ASP A 128 -4.52 -14.09 -13.34
N VAL A 129 -4.58 -13.78 -12.04
CA VAL A 129 -3.49 -13.09 -11.33
C VAL A 129 -2.20 -13.89 -11.41
N LEU A 130 -2.25 -15.19 -11.10
CA LEU A 130 -1.09 -16.07 -11.15
C LEU A 130 -0.50 -16.14 -12.57
N ALA A 131 -1.37 -16.23 -13.59
CA ALA A 131 -0.95 -16.23 -14.99
C ALA A 131 -0.31 -14.91 -15.41
N ALA A 132 -0.84 -13.77 -14.94
CA ALA A 132 -0.34 -12.43 -15.24
C ALA A 132 0.93 -12.05 -14.46
N THR A 133 1.26 -12.75 -13.37
CA THR A 133 2.44 -12.47 -12.54
C THR A 133 3.69 -13.10 -13.13
N ALA A 134 4.76 -12.32 -13.23
CA ALA A 134 6.09 -12.81 -13.57
C ALA A 134 6.78 -13.40 -12.35
N THR A 135 6.92 -12.58 -11.30
CA THR A 135 7.65 -12.89 -10.08
C THR A 135 6.96 -12.30 -8.87
N ILE A 136 7.26 -12.86 -7.70
CA ILE A 136 6.97 -12.29 -6.39
C ILE A 136 8.26 -12.04 -5.63
N MET A 137 8.23 -11.09 -4.69
CA MET A 137 9.36 -10.74 -3.85
C MET A 137 8.91 -10.27 -2.48
N PRO A 138 9.78 -10.41 -1.44
CA PRO A 138 9.51 -9.79 -0.15
C PRO A 138 9.57 -8.27 -0.28
N CYS A 139 8.72 -7.56 0.47
CA CYS A 139 8.81 -6.12 0.53
C CYS A 139 8.40 -5.56 1.90
N PHE A 140 8.89 -4.37 2.20
CA PHE A 140 8.27 -3.49 3.17
C PHE A 140 7.46 -2.41 2.46
N GLU A 141 6.19 -2.22 2.83
CA GLU A 141 5.51 -0.94 2.65
C GLU A 141 5.72 -0.10 3.90
N ILE A 142 6.07 1.17 3.72
CA ILE A 142 6.14 2.15 4.80
C ILE A 142 4.99 3.10 4.59
N VAL A 143 3.89 2.83 5.31
CA VAL A 143 2.72 3.70 5.28
C VAL A 143 2.98 4.96 6.10
N ASP A 144 2.44 6.08 5.62
CA ASP A 144 2.64 7.39 6.24
C ASP A 144 1.38 8.23 6.06
N SER A 145 0.63 8.46 7.14
CA SER A 145 -0.65 9.18 7.05
C SER A 145 -0.47 10.69 7.11
N ARG A 146 -1.20 11.41 6.24
CA ARG A 146 -1.35 12.87 6.32
C ARG A 146 -2.49 13.27 7.26
N ILE A 147 -3.13 12.31 7.93
CA ILE A 147 -4.16 12.58 8.95
C ILE A 147 -3.53 12.52 10.34
N HIS A 148 -3.80 13.55 11.16
CA HIS A 148 -3.20 13.75 12.46
C HIS A 148 -3.37 12.52 13.38
N ASP A 149 -2.25 12.06 13.98
CA ASP A 149 -2.18 10.96 14.95
C ASP A 149 -2.82 9.64 14.49
N TRP A 150 -2.92 9.43 13.16
CA TRP A 150 -3.63 8.27 12.61
C TRP A 150 -5.09 8.16 13.09
N ASN A 151 -5.73 9.29 13.40
CA ASN A 151 -7.15 9.33 13.76
C ASN A 151 -8.02 9.18 12.50
N ILE A 152 -7.96 8.02 11.86
CA ILE A 152 -8.57 7.74 10.57
C ILE A 152 -9.84 6.90 10.69
N LYS A 153 -10.80 7.21 9.81
CA LYS A 153 -11.81 6.26 9.33
C LYS A 153 -11.44 5.84 7.91
N ILE A 154 -12.16 4.88 7.35
CA ILE A 154 -11.86 4.35 6.01
C ILE A 154 -11.83 5.44 4.94
N GLN A 155 -12.71 6.43 5.01
CA GLN A 155 -12.72 7.52 4.04
C GLN A 155 -11.48 8.41 4.15
N ASP A 156 -10.92 8.57 5.36
CA ASP A 156 -9.72 9.37 5.58
C ASP A 156 -8.51 8.71 4.94
N THR A 157 -8.29 7.41 5.19
CA THR A 157 -7.15 6.67 4.61
C THR A 157 -7.29 6.52 3.10
N VAL A 158 -8.49 6.20 2.59
CA VAL A 158 -8.75 6.12 1.14
C VAL A 158 -8.43 7.43 0.45
N ALA A 159 -8.92 8.57 0.97
CA ALA A 159 -8.65 9.89 0.40
C ALA A 159 -7.15 10.24 0.38
N ASP A 160 -6.43 9.74 1.38
CA ASP A 160 -4.99 9.91 1.58
C ASP A 160 -4.14 8.87 0.81
N ASN A 161 -4.61 8.42 -0.34
CA ASN A 161 -3.98 7.38 -1.16
C ASN A 161 -3.68 6.09 -0.36
N ALA A 162 -4.64 5.63 0.45
CA ALA A 162 -4.52 4.53 1.40
C ALA A 162 -3.29 4.66 2.32
N SER A 163 -3.00 5.88 2.75
CA SER A 163 -1.84 6.27 3.57
C SER A 163 -0.49 5.80 3.01
N CYS A 164 -0.37 5.65 1.68
CA CYS A 164 0.84 5.20 1.03
C CYS A 164 1.99 6.21 1.26
N GLY A 165 3.15 5.69 1.68
CA GLY A 165 4.39 6.46 1.86
C GLY A 165 5.47 6.05 0.87
N VAL A 166 6.34 5.12 1.27
CA VAL A 166 7.41 4.56 0.43
C VAL A 166 7.42 3.03 0.53
N TYR A 167 8.18 2.35 -0.32
CA TYR A 167 8.33 0.89 -0.25
C TYR A 167 9.76 0.45 -0.56
N VAL A 168 10.13 -0.72 -0.01
CA VAL A 168 11.44 -1.36 -0.20
C VAL A 168 11.21 -2.74 -0.78
N LEU A 169 11.86 -3.05 -1.89
CA LEU A 169 11.77 -4.37 -2.53
C LEU A 169 13.01 -5.21 -2.20
N GLY A 170 12.80 -6.46 -1.82
CA GLY A 170 13.88 -7.44 -1.73
C GLY A 170 14.46 -7.76 -3.10
N GLU A 171 15.74 -8.10 -3.15
CA GLU A 171 16.45 -8.41 -4.39
C GLU A 171 16.05 -9.76 -5.01
N ASN A 172 15.49 -10.68 -4.21
CA ASN A 172 15.19 -12.03 -4.63
C ASN A 172 13.79 -12.10 -5.25
N GLU A 173 13.74 -12.33 -6.56
CA GLU A 173 12.51 -12.51 -7.32
C GLU A 173 12.32 -13.99 -7.65
N VAL A 174 11.15 -14.57 -7.30
CA VAL A 174 10.85 -15.99 -7.51
C VAL A 174 9.51 -16.17 -8.25
N ASP A 175 9.33 -17.31 -8.89
CA ASP A 175 8.08 -17.66 -9.55
C ASP A 175 7.00 -18.00 -8.51
N PRO A 176 5.86 -17.30 -8.47
CA PRO A 176 4.79 -17.59 -7.51
C PRO A 176 4.19 -18.98 -7.64
N ARG A 177 4.35 -19.65 -8.81
CA ARG A 177 3.82 -21.00 -9.06
C ARG A 177 4.56 -22.10 -8.30
N ASP A 178 5.75 -21.80 -7.79
CA ASP A 178 6.57 -22.75 -7.02
C ASP A 178 6.19 -22.76 -5.52
N PHE A 179 5.20 -21.93 -5.09
CA PHE A 179 4.89 -21.73 -3.69
C PHE A 179 3.38 -21.83 -3.40
N ASP A 180 3.06 -22.34 -2.22
CA ASP A 180 1.73 -22.21 -1.60
C ASP A 180 1.67 -20.88 -0.85
N LEU A 181 1.23 -19.80 -1.53
CA LEU A 181 1.28 -18.44 -1.00
C LEU A 181 0.57 -18.27 0.36
N PRO A 182 -0.60 -18.87 0.61
CA PRO A 182 -1.25 -18.81 1.92
C PRO A 182 -0.41 -19.34 3.08
N SER A 183 0.44 -20.34 2.83
CA SER A 183 1.26 -21.00 3.86
C SER A 183 2.63 -20.34 4.07
N LEU A 184 3.01 -19.37 3.24
CA LEU A 184 4.29 -18.66 3.40
C LEU A 184 4.34 -17.97 4.75
N LYS A 185 5.38 -18.29 5.52
CA LYS A 185 5.63 -17.69 6.83
C LYS A 185 6.61 -16.53 6.68
N MET A 186 6.21 -15.38 7.22
CA MET A 186 7.05 -14.19 7.34
C MET A 186 7.45 -13.98 8.80
N GLN A 187 8.70 -13.57 9.01
CA GLN A 187 9.19 -13.09 10.30
C GLN A 187 9.75 -11.68 10.11
N ILE A 188 9.44 -10.79 11.06
CA ILE A 188 9.91 -9.40 11.06
C ILE A 188 10.78 -9.17 12.29
N PHE A 189 11.89 -8.49 12.08
CA PHE A 189 12.84 -8.09 13.10
C PHE A 189 12.95 -6.56 13.12
N LYS A 190 13.06 -6.00 14.32
CA LYS A 190 13.32 -4.58 14.54
C LYS A 190 14.57 -4.45 15.41
N ASN A 191 15.56 -3.71 14.94
CA ASN A 191 16.85 -3.50 15.63
C ASN A 191 17.56 -4.83 15.99
N GLY A 192 17.47 -5.82 15.08
CA GLY A 192 18.06 -7.14 15.24
C GLY A 192 17.27 -8.11 16.15
N GLU A 193 16.19 -7.65 16.78
CA GLU A 193 15.35 -8.48 17.66
C GLU A 193 14.07 -8.93 16.94
N PHE A 194 13.64 -10.17 17.18
CA PHE A 194 12.36 -10.66 16.67
C PHE A 194 11.21 -9.78 17.17
N HIS A 195 10.38 -9.29 16.24
CA HIS A 195 9.26 -8.43 16.56
C HIS A 195 7.91 -9.11 16.38
N SER A 196 7.67 -9.66 15.20
CA SER A 196 6.37 -10.28 14.85
C SER A 196 6.52 -11.28 13.72
N GLU A 197 5.47 -12.06 13.50
CA GLU A 197 5.37 -13.00 12.39
C GLU A 197 3.96 -13.01 11.80
N GLY A 198 3.83 -13.50 10.59
CA GLY A 198 2.56 -13.66 9.90
C GLY A 198 2.61 -14.74 8.84
N LEU A 199 1.44 -15.04 8.31
CA LEU A 199 1.27 -16.01 7.21
C LEU A 199 0.67 -15.29 6.01
N GLY A 200 0.95 -15.78 4.81
CA GLY A 200 0.30 -15.30 3.59
C GLY A 200 -1.22 -15.31 3.66
N SER A 201 -1.79 -16.28 4.38
CA SER A 201 -3.24 -16.36 4.60
C SER A 201 -3.85 -15.20 5.42
N ALA A 202 -3.04 -14.37 6.08
CA ALA A 202 -3.53 -13.15 6.73
C ALA A 202 -4.12 -12.14 5.72
N VAL A 203 -3.65 -12.20 4.47
CA VAL A 203 -4.12 -11.36 3.37
C VAL A 203 -5.32 -12.04 2.69
N GLN A 204 -6.53 -11.74 3.16
CA GLN A 204 -7.80 -12.28 2.64
C GLN A 204 -7.83 -13.82 2.43
N GLY A 205 -7.08 -14.57 3.22
CA GLY A 205 -6.94 -16.01 3.06
C GLY A 205 -5.90 -16.42 1.99
N ASN A 206 -5.64 -15.59 0.99
CA ASN A 206 -4.65 -15.80 -0.06
C ASN A 206 -4.25 -14.45 -0.68
N PRO A 207 -2.95 -14.10 -0.78
CA PRO A 207 -2.51 -12.88 -1.46
C PRO A 207 -3.05 -12.72 -2.89
N LEU A 208 -3.25 -13.82 -3.62
CA LEU A 208 -3.88 -13.79 -4.96
C LEU A 208 -5.31 -13.28 -4.93
N THR A 209 -6.07 -13.59 -3.87
CA THR A 209 -7.45 -13.09 -3.69
C THR A 209 -7.45 -11.56 -3.59
N ALA A 210 -6.53 -10.99 -2.82
CA ALA A 210 -6.43 -9.54 -2.67
C ALA A 210 -6.08 -8.85 -3.99
N VAL A 211 -5.13 -9.40 -4.74
CA VAL A 211 -4.75 -8.85 -6.06
C VAL A 211 -5.91 -8.97 -7.07
N ALA A 212 -6.64 -10.10 -7.08
CA ALA A 212 -7.83 -10.27 -7.92
C ALA A 212 -8.94 -9.27 -7.54
N TRP A 213 -9.17 -9.08 -6.23
CA TRP A 213 -10.11 -8.08 -5.72
C TRP A 213 -9.77 -6.68 -6.25
N LEU A 214 -8.49 -6.28 -6.15
CA LEU A 214 -8.07 -4.96 -6.62
C LEU A 214 -8.23 -4.80 -8.13
N ALA A 215 -7.85 -5.82 -8.93
CA ALA A 215 -8.02 -5.79 -10.38
C ALA A 215 -9.50 -5.62 -10.78
N ASN A 216 -10.41 -6.29 -10.07
CA ASN A 216 -11.85 -6.18 -10.29
C ASN A 216 -12.38 -4.81 -9.87
N THR A 217 -11.99 -4.32 -8.70
CA THR A 217 -12.40 -3.01 -8.17
C THR A 217 -11.93 -1.87 -9.08
N LEU A 218 -10.66 -1.85 -9.48
CA LEU A 218 -10.14 -0.83 -10.39
C LEU A 218 -10.72 -0.95 -11.81
N GLY A 219 -11.12 -2.16 -12.22
CA GLY A 219 -11.85 -2.38 -13.47
C GLY A 219 -13.17 -1.60 -13.53
N GLU A 220 -13.88 -1.43 -12.40
CA GLU A 220 -15.09 -0.62 -12.30
C GLU A 220 -14.81 0.88 -12.54
N PHE A 221 -13.60 1.34 -12.23
CA PHE A 221 -13.12 2.69 -12.51
C PHE A 221 -12.47 2.84 -13.90
N GLY A 222 -12.42 1.76 -14.68
CA GLY A 222 -11.75 1.74 -15.99
C GLY A 222 -10.23 1.82 -15.91
N ILE A 223 -9.63 1.44 -14.75
CA ILE A 223 -8.20 1.49 -14.48
C ILE A 223 -7.63 0.07 -14.52
N PRO A 224 -6.99 -0.37 -15.62
CA PRO A 224 -6.36 -1.69 -15.67
C PRO A 224 -5.03 -1.72 -14.92
N PHE A 225 -4.58 -2.92 -14.57
CA PHE A 225 -3.18 -3.18 -14.27
C PHE A 225 -2.39 -3.30 -15.58
N LYS A 226 -1.16 -2.83 -15.59
CA LYS A 226 -0.28 -2.87 -16.75
C LYS A 226 0.89 -3.84 -16.56
N SER A 227 1.34 -4.41 -17.65
CA SER A 227 2.59 -5.18 -17.67
C SER A 227 3.75 -4.35 -17.11
N GLY A 228 4.53 -4.94 -16.21
CA GLY A 228 5.62 -4.29 -15.49
C GLY A 228 5.22 -3.61 -14.19
N GLU A 229 3.92 -3.40 -13.92
CA GLU A 229 3.48 -2.81 -12.66
C GLU A 229 3.73 -3.75 -11.48
N LEU A 230 3.92 -3.11 -10.33
CA LEU A 230 4.09 -3.73 -9.03
C LEU A 230 2.76 -3.67 -8.25
N ILE A 231 2.38 -4.78 -7.61
CA ILE A 231 1.21 -4.82 -6.73
C ILE A 231 1.66 -5.29 -5.35
N LEU A 232 1.52 -4.43 -4.33
CA LEU A 232 1.72 -4.80 -2.94
C LEU A 232 0.43 -5.43 -2.41
N SER A 233 0.51 -6.64 -1.88
CA SER A 233 -0.67 -7.48 -1.65
C SER A 233 -1.43 -7.21 -0.36
N GLY A 234 -0.85 -6.45 0.55
CA GLY A 234 -1.34 -6.23 1.90
C GLY A 234 -0.49 -6.92 2.96
N SER A 235 -0.54 -6.39 4.16
CA SER A 235 0.34 -6.80 5.25
C SER A 235 0.04 -8.21 5.77
N LEU A 236 1.11 -9.01 5.95
CA LEU A 236 1.05 -10.33 6.55
C LEU A 236 1.07 -10.27 8.09
N ALA A 237 1.49 -9.15 8.67
CA ALA A 237 1.66 -8.94 10.11
C ALA A 237 1.18 -7.53 10.53
N PRO A 238 0.97 -7.26 11.83
CA PRO A 238 0.56 -5.94 12.29
C PRO A 238 1.56 -4.83 11.94
N LEU A 239 1.05 -3.60 11.73
CA LEU A 239 1.84 -2.39 11.49
C LEU A 239 2.80 -2.09 12.64
N ILE A 240 4.01 -1.66 12.30
CA ILE A 240 5.09 -1.40 13.26
C ILE A 240 5.51 0.07 13.16
N PRO A 241 5.27 0.91 14.18
CA PRO A 241 5.80 2.27 14.19
C PRO A 241 7.32 2.30 14.06
N VAL A 242 7.84 3.18 13.23
CA VAL A 242 9.28 3.34 13.01
C VAL A 242 9.72 4.78 13.21
N GLN A 243 10.97 4.97 13.61
CA GLN A 243 11.61 6.26 13.85
C GLN A 243 13.05 6.26 13.37
N ALA A 244 13.67 7.44 13.29
CA ALA A 244 15.07 7.55 12.96
C ALA A 244 15.95 6.74 13.92
N GLY A 245 16.89 5.97 13.37
CA GLY A 245 17.74 5.01 14.09
C GLY A 245 17.21 3.58 14.12
N ASP A 246 15.95 3.34 13.72
CA ASP A 246 15.42 1.98 13.63
C ASP A 246 15.98 1.25 12.39
N GLU A 247 16.30 -0.02 12.56
CA GLU A 247 16.59 -0.98 11.50
C GLU A 247 15.46 -2.00 11.42
N MET A 248 14.92 -2.19 10.22
CA MET A 248 13.87 -3.19 9.95
C MET A 248 14.39 -4.25 8.99
N SER A 249 14.10 -5.51 9.29
CA SER A 249 14.32 -6.61 8.36
C SER A 249 13.18 -7.61 8.42
N LEU A 250 12.90 -8.25 7.30
CA LEU A 250 11.95 -9.36 7.22
C LEU A 250 12.54 -10.50 6.41
N GLU A 251 12.05 -11.69 6.69
CA GLU A 251 12.37 -12.92 5.98
C GLU A 251 11.07 -13.66 5.69
N ILE A 252 10.86 -14.07 4.44
CA ILE A 252 9.71 -14.91 4.04
C ILE A 252 10.25 -16.25 3.57
N SER A 253 9.73 -17.33 4.19
CA SER A 253 10.22 -18.70 3.96
C SER A 253 10.25 -19.05 2.47
N GLY A 254 11.42 -19.37 1.96
CA GLY A 254 11.64 -19.81 0.57
C GLY A 254 11.74 -18.70 -0.47
N ILE A 255 11.34 -17.47 -0.15
CA ILE A 255 11.41 -16.34 -1.11
C ILE A 255 12.44 -15.27 -0.74
N GLY A 256 13.03 -15.35 0.48
CA GLY A 256 14.07 -14.43 0.93
C GLY A 256 13.57 -13.27 1.77
N GLY A 257 14.38 -12.23 1.91
CA GLY A 257 14.11 -11.10 2.78
C GLY A 257 14.36 -9.75 2.14
N CYS A 258 14.03 -8.71 2.88
CA CYS A 258 14.46 -7.35 2.61
C CYS A 258 14.67 -6.58 3.93
N SER A 259 15.40 -5.48 3.84
CA SER A 259 15.73 -4.66 5.00
C SER A 259 15.88 -3.19 4.66
N CYS A 260 15.75 -2.33 5.66
CA CYS A 260 16.03 -0.91 5.55
C CYS A 260 16.42 -0.31 6.90
N VAL A 261 17.05 0.85 6.86
CA VAL A 261 17.42 1.64 8.05
C VAL A 261 16.75 3.00 7.92
N PHE A 262 16.17 3.50 9.01
CA PHE A 262 15.59 4.84 9.06
C PHE A 262 16.58 5.85 9.64
N SER A 263 16.75 7.02 9.01
CA SER A 263 17.66 8.08 9.45
C SER A 263 16.97 9.43 9.68
#